data_d65e914f9903a54e24f7b2a260e04b63
#
_entry.id   d65e914f9903a54e24f7b2a260e04b63
#
_cell.length_a   1.000
_cell.length_b   1.000
_cell.length_c   1.000
_cell.angle_alpha   90.00
_cell.angle_beta   90.00
_cell.angle_gamma   90.00
#
_symmetry.space_group_name_H-M   'P 1'
#
loop_
_entity.id
_entity.type
_entity.pdbx_description
1 polymer ?
#
loop_
_entity_poly.entity_id
_entity_poly.type
_entity_poly.pdbx_seq_one_letter_code
_entity_poly.pdbx_strand_id
1 'polypeptide(L)' 'MDEFSLQDHPWIELHNLLKVTGLCASGGEAKARIAAGEARVDGAVELRKRCKILAGQIVEFDRARVVVTL' A
#
# COMPACT_ATOMS: atom_id res chain seq x y z
N MET A 1 -14.11 0.75 3.50
CA MET A 1 -12.83 1.09 2.83
C MET A 1 -12.11 2.11 3.68
N ASP A 2 -10.85 1.85 4.00
CA ASP A 2 -10.05 2.78 4.78
C ASP A 2 -9.47 3.86 3.88
N GLU A 3 -9.12 4.99 4.48
CA GLU A 3 -8.47 6.09 3.78
C GLU A 3 -7.10 6.36 4.38
N PHE A 4 -6.15 6.70 3.53
CA PHE A 4 -4.84 7.15 3.95
C PHE A 4 -4.50 8.45 3.24
N SER A 5 -4.30 9.53 4.02
CA SER A 5 -3.93 10.83 3.47
C SER A 5 -2.42 10.92 3.27
N LEU A 6 -2.01 11.38 2.10
CA LEU A 6 -0.58 11.66 1.82
C LEU A 6 -0.09 12.92 2.55
N GLN A 7 -1.00 13.73 3.09
CA GLN A 7 -0.67 15.00 3.77
C GLN A 7 0.20 15.88 2.87
N ASP A 8 -0.24 16.02 1.62
CA ASP A 8 0.42 16.81 0.58
C ASP A 8 1.77 16.28 0.10
N HIS A 9 2.20 15.12 0.56
CA HIS A 9 3.32 14.43 -0.06
C HIS A 9 2.92 13.89 -1.43
N PRO A 10 3.83 13.84 -2.41
CA PRO A 10 3.47 13.42 -3.77
C PRO A 10 3.14 11.93 -3.90
N TRP A 11 3.69 11.09 -3.04
CA TRP A 11 3.40 9.64 -3.05
C TRP A 11 3.84 9.02 -1.73
N ILE A 12 3.47 7.73 -1.57
CA ILE A 12 4.03 6.87 -0.52
C ILE A 12 4.44 5.55 -1.18
N GLU A 13 5.56 4.98 -0.76
CA GLU A 13 5.96 3.66 -1.26
C GLU A 13 5.05 2.58 -0.70
N LEU A 14 4.73 1.57 -1.51
CA LEU A 14 3.76 0.53 -1.16
C LEU A 14 4.07 -0.14 0.18
N HIS A 15 5.33 -0.56 0.41
CA HIS A 15 5.67 -1.22 1.67
C HIS A 15 5.48 -0.29 2.88
N ASN A 16 5.73 0.99 2.71
CA ASN A 16 5.50 1.96 3.78
C ASN A 16 4.01 2.13 4.07
N LEU A 17 3.19 2.16 3.04
CA LEU A 17 1.75 2.27 3.22
C LEU A 17 1.22 1.10 4.04
N LEU A 18 1.65 -0.12 3.74
CA LEU A 18 1.21 -1.30 4.49
C LEU A 18 1.67 -1.27 5.94
N LYS A 19 2.85 -0.70 6.20
CA LYS A 19 3.38 -0.57 7.55
C LYS A 19 2.64 0.51 8.35
N VAL A 20 2.50 1.72 7.80
CA VAL A 20 1.91 2.84 8.55
C VAL A 20 0.41 2.68 8.77
N THR A 21 -0.28 1.93 7.92
CA THR A 21 -1.69 1.61 8.12
C THR A 21 -1.90 0.48 9.11
N GLY A 22 -0.83 -0.18 9.54
CA GLY A 22 -0.93 -1.31 10.47
C GLY A 22 -1.32 -2.62 9.82
N LEU A 23 -1.42 -2.68 8.49
CA LEU A 23 -1.73 -3.92 7.78
C LEU A 23 -0.58 -4.92 7.87
N CYS A 24 0.63 -4.42 7.95
CA CYS A 24 1.82 -5.21 8.25
C CYS A 24 2.50 -4.67 9.50
N ALA A 25 3.08 -5.55 10.29
CA ALA A 25 3.71 -5.16 11.56
C ALA A 25 5.05 -4.44 11.35
N SER A 26 5.71 -4.70 10.21
CA SER A 26 7.02 -4.12 9.93
C SER A 26 7.21 -3.93 8.43
N GLY A 27 8.20 -3.11 8.05
CA GLY A 27 8.58 -2.95 6.64
C GLY A 27 9.09 -4.26 6.04
N GLY A 28 9.80 -5.07 6.84
CA GLY A 28 10.29 -6.37 6.37
C GLY A 28 9.17 -7.32 6.03
N GLU A 29 8.14 -7.39 6.86
CA GLU A 29 6.96 -8.19 6.58
C GLU A 29 6.25 -7.69 5.31
N ALA A 30 6.07 -6.38 5.20
CA ALA A 30 5.43 -5.79 4.03
C ALA A 30 6.17 -6.14 2.74
N LYS A 31 7.50 -6.01 2.75
CA LYS A 31 8.32 -6.33 1.56
C LYS A 31 8.18 -7.80 1.17
N ALA A 32 8.21 -8.71 2.14
CA ALA A 32 8.09 -10.14 1.87
C ALA A 32 6.71 -10.48 1.29
N ARG A 33 5.66 -9.90 1.83
CA ARG A 33 4.30 -10.18 1.38
C ARG A 33 4.00 -9.57 0.01
N ILE A 34 4.55 -8.39 -0.28
CA ILE A 34 4.45 -7.80 -1.62
C ILE A 34 5.15 -8.71 -2.64
N ALA A 35 6.35 -9.18 -2.33
CA ALA A 35 7.08 -10.10 -3.21
C ALA A 35 6.33 -11.41 -3.44
N ALA A 36 5.52 -11.84 -2.48
CA ALA A 36 4.70 -13.05 -2.60
C ALA A 36 3.41 -12.81 -3.41
N GLY A 37 3.17 -11.60 -3.89
CA GLY A 37 2.00 -11.28 -4.72
C GLY A 37 0.72 -11.04 -3.93
N GLU A 38 0.83 -10.66 -2.67
CA GLU A 38 -0.33 -10.50 -1.80
C GLU A 38 -0.92 -9.10 -1.80
N ALA A 39 -0.30 -8.15 -2.48
CA ALA A 39 -0.79 -6.77 -2.58
C ALA A 39 -1.28 -6.46 -3.99
N ARG A 40 -2.37 -5.71 -4.08
CA ARG A 40 -2.91 -5.23 -5.35
C ARG A 40 -3.00 -3.72 -5.32
N VAL A 41 -2.70 -3.10 -6.46
CA VAL A 41 -2.86 -1.66 -6.65
C VAL A 41 -3.80 -1.47 -7.84
N ASP A 42 -4.91 -0.79 -7.60
CA ASP A 42 -5.96 -0.59 -8.61
C ASP A 42 -6.41 -1.90 -9.25
N GLY A 43 -6.52 -2.95 -8.45
CA GLY A 43 -7.02 -4.26 -8.89
C GLY A 43 -5.98 -5.19 -9.48
N ALA A 44 -4.75 -4.76 -9.66
CA ALA A 44 -3.68 -5.58 -10.24
C ALA A 44 -2.62 -5.91 -9.20
N VAL A 45 -2.12 -7.16 -9.22
CA VAL A 45 -1.04 -7.55 -8.31
C VAL A 45 0.20 -6.69 -8.56
N GLU A 46 0.75 -6.15 -7.48
CA GLU A 46 1.94 -5.32 -7.53
C GLU A 46 3.06 -6.01 -6.76
N LEU A 47 4.15 -6.31 -7.45
CA LEU A 47 5.29 -7.03 -6.84
C LEU A 47 6.41 -6.09 -6.39
N ARG A 48 6.35 -4.82 -6.79
CA ARG A 48 7.40 -3.86 -6.46
C ARG A 48 7.14 -3.23 -5.10
N LYS A 49 7.98 -3.54 -4.14
CA LYS A 49 7.84 -3.02 -2.77
C LYS A 49 7.93 -1.49 -2.70
N ARG A 50 8.66 -0.88 -3.62
CA ARG A 50 8.82 0.58 -3.67
C ARG A 50 7.93 1.24 -4.72
N CYS A 51 6.90 0.55 -5.19
CA CYS A 51 5.93 1.16 -6.08
C CYS A 51 5.37 2.43 -5.44
N LYS A 52 5.41 3.53 -6.18
CA LYS A 52 4.89 4.81 -5.71
C LYS A 52 3.38 4.82 -5.81
N ILE A 53 2.73 4.98 -4.66
CA ILE A 53 1.27 5.04 -4.60
C ILE A 53 0.86 6.49 -4.55
N LEU A 54 -0.01 6.87 -5.48
CA LEU A 54 -0.45 8.25 -5.66
C LEU A 54 -1.87 8.43 -5.14
N ALA A 55 -2.27 9.68 -4.93
CA ALA A 55 -3.64 10.00 -4.55
C ALA A 55 -4.61 9.47 -5.62
N GLY A 56 -5.71 8.89 -5.17
CA GLY A 56 -6.72 8.29 -6.04
C GLY A 56 -6.55 6.80 -6.24
N GLN A 57 -5.39 6.24 -5.93
CA GLN A 57 -5.18 4.81 -6.07
C GLN A 57 -5.75 4.03 -4.89
N ILE A 58 -6.15 2.79 -5.15
CA ILE A 58 -6.69 1.89 -4.13
C ILE A 58 -5.74 0.73 -3.98
N VAL A 59 -5.31 0.49 -2.74
CA VAL A 59 -4.44 -0.62 -2.40
C VAL A 59 -5.27 -1.68 -1.67
N GLU A 60 -5.17 -2.93 -2.13
CA GLU A 60 -5.83 -4.06 -1.48
C GLU A 60 -4.78 -5.00 -0.91
N PHE A 61 -5.00 -5.43 0.32
CA PHE A 61 -4.07 -6.31 1.02
C PHE A 61 -4.87 -7.10 2.06
N ASP A 62 -4.74 -8.43 2.02
CA ASP A 62 -5.60 -9.32 2.78
C ASP A 62 -7.07 -9.00 2.41
N ARG A 63 -7.90 -8.64 3.35
CA ARG A 63 -9.30 -8.26 3.09
C ARG A 63 -9.51 -6.75 3.23
N ALA A 64 -8.43 -6.01 3.39
CA ALA A 64 -8.50 -4.57 3.56
C ALA A 64 -8.36 -3.85 2.22
N ARG A 65 -9.00 -2.70 2.12
CA ARG A 65 -8.88 -1.82 0.95
C ARG A 65 -8.63 -0.42 1.49
N VAL A 66 -7.59 0.21 0.96
CA VAL A 66 -7.18 1.55 1.38
C VAL A 66 -7.21 2.46 0.16
N VAL A 67 -8.00 3.52 0.20
CA VAL A 67 -7.93 4.56 -0.82
C VAL A 67 -6.94 5.63 -0.36
N VAL A 68 -6.02 5.99 -1.22
CA VAL A 68 -5.00 7.00 -0.92
C VAL A 68 -5.54 8.36 -1.36
N THR A 69 -5.47 9.34 -0.47
CA THR A 69 -5.98 10.69 -0.71
C THR A 69 -4.86 11.72 -0.57
N LEU A 70 -5.13 12.93 -0.95
CA LEU A 70 -4.19 14.03 -0.73
C LEU A 70 -4.05 14.35 0.76
#